data_6f10d781ad5e5858b9842c818db69a40
#
_entry.id   6f10d781ad5e5858b9842c818db69a40
#
_cell.length_a   1.000
_cell.length_b   1.000
_cell.length_c   1.000
_cell.angle_alpha   90.00
_cell.angle_beta   90.00
_cell.angle_gamma   90.00
#
_symmetry.space_group_name_H-M   'P 1'
#
loop_
_entity.id
_entity.type
_entity.pdbx_description
1 polymer ?
#
loop_
_entity_poly.entity_id
_entity_poly.type
_entity_poly.pdbx_seq_one_letter_code
_entity_poly.pdbx_strand_id
1 'polypeptide(L)'
;MKHGLFIFCMLISLCFPMAFSQQATTVIKPDLKYGKPSKEELSLETYAPDTTAVAVYLFHKGKSGFTYNDKFELYTEHWVRIKILKPQGVSQADVAIPYYAPSDRDKEKDRISDLDGCSYNLENGKLVKTRLKRELVSDERLNTYHRVLKFSLPAVKVGTVIEYHYKMTSDYSVHIDNWMMQEEIPVVYNQYEITIPHVFVYNIEFRGRQYIDVLEEKGSVQAAQHTTSGVARVSHDFTISAQKLTFTSQNLPAIRQDESFCWCPEDYRIQVSFDLQGTNYPDEGYKPYSQNWEDVDKQLTREENEGFGKHLLWKSPYLEEIRQLNQSGNLTFNQKVIGVFQLLKQKLSWNGEYKLYSENLEKVLKAGTGSNADLNFIFISMLRSYGIKAYPVVMSRRSGGMLPSNFPSLQKLNTFVVAIYDEARGKYVYLDSSMEVPALNVLPIELSVTKARMLSADIPEKQKWVNLQEISTNQVFMKISANARENQITGRRTTILKGHQALEHRKENQAKDSLVNKQELMKEKLTVTNLKLTDKGR
;
A
#
# COMPACT_ATOMS: atom_id res chain seq x y z
N MET A 1 47.80 -61.49 -30.56
CA MET A 1 48.59 -60.44 -31.22
C MET A 1 47.65 -59.46 -31.89
N LYS A 2 47.55 -58.27 -31.32
CA LYS A 2 47.30 -57.01 -32.03
C LYS A 2 47.06 -55.93 -30.90
N HIS A 3 48.06 -55.10 -30.76
CA HIS A 3 48.09 -54.00 -29.83
C HIS A 3 47.20 -52.88 -30.35
N GLY A 4 46.25 -52.40 -29.53
CA GLY A 4 45.49 -51.16 -29.74
C GLY A 4 46.02 -50.08 -28.80
N LEU A 5 46.70 -49.12 -29.41
CA LEU A 5 47.30 -47.94 -28.73
C LEU A 5 46.18 -46.95 -28.34
N PHE A 6 45.94 -46.77 -27.04
CA PHE A 6 45.06 -45.73 -26.52
C PHE A 6 45.87 -44.42 -26.40
N ILE A 7 45.58 -43.44 -27.25
CA ILE A 7 46.10 -42.06 -27.11
C ILE A 7 45.22 -41.32 -26.11
N PHE A 8 45.79 -41.04 -24.94
CA PHE A 8 45.17 -40.21 -23.90
C PHE A 8 45.48 -38.73 -24.19
N CYS A 9 44.56 -38.01 -24.82
CA CYS A 9 44.67 -36.56 -24.98
C CYS A 9 44.44 -35.87 -23.62
N MET A 10 45.51 -35.46 -22.98
CA MET A 10 45.48 -34.64 -21.77
C MET A 10 45.21 -33.19 -22.18
N LEU A 11 43.95 -32.77 -22.08
CA LEU A 11 43.54 -31.36 -22.20
C LEU A 11 43.96 -30.64 -20.91
N ILE A 12 45.09 -29.94 -20.95
CA ILE A 12 45.48 -28.98 -19.92
C ILE A 12 44.58 -27.78 -20.06
N SER A 13 43.55 -27.72 -19.24
CA SER A 13 42.72 -26.52 -19.05
C SER A 13 43.54 -25.48 -18.29
N LEU A 14 44.08 -24.50 -19.01
CA LEU A 14 44.66 -23.30 -18.42
C LEU A 14 43.51 -22.46 -17.78
N CYS A 15 43.20 -22.74 -16.53
CA CYS A 15 42.46 -21.81 -15.70
C CYS A 15 43.32 -20.55 -15.44
N PHE A 16 43.14 -19.53 -16.29
CA PHE A 16 43.53 -18.20 -15.92
C PHE A 16 42.60 -17.76 -14.76
N PRO A 17 43.14 -17.46 -13.57
CA PRO A 17 42.33 -16.75 -12.58
C PRO A 17 42.06 -15.37 -13.17
N MET A 18 40.82 -15.13 -13.65
CA MET A 18 40.37 -13.75 -13.78
C MET A 18 40.37 -13.20 -12.36
N ALA A 19 41.42 -12.50 -12.01
CA ALA A 19 41.44 -11.60 -10.88
C ALA A 19 40.37 -10.54 -11.19
N PHE A 20 39.14 -10.76 -10.78
CA PHE A 20 38.20 -9.67 -10.57
C PHE A 20 38.87 -8.78 -9.52
N SER A 21 39.57 -7.76 -9.98
CA SER A 21 39.88 -6.62 -9.16
C SER A 21 38.52 -6.08 -8.67
N GLN A 22 38.12 -6.46 -7.47
CA GLN A 22 37.18 -5.68 -6.71
C GLN A 22 37.85 -4.33 -6.49
N GLN A 23 37.69 -3.42 -7.45
CA GLN A 23 37.85 -2.03 -7.16
C GLN A 23 36.94 -1.76 -5.98
N ALA A 24 37.51 -1.53 -4.82
CA ALA A 24 36.79 -1.07 -3.65
C ALA A 24 36.05 0.19 -4.11
N THR A 25 34.78 0.04 -4.39
CA THR A 25 33.90 1.14 -4.79
C THR A 25 33.86 2.07 -3.58
N THR A 26 34.61 3.15 -3.63
CA THR A 26 34.63 4.14 -2.56
C THR A 26 33.24 4.75 -2.48
N VAL A 27 32.44 4.29 -1.52
CA VAL A 27 31.12 4.84 -1.27
C VAL A 27 31.31 6.21 -0.65
N ILE A 28 30.62 7.21 -1.19
CA ILE A 28 30.69 8.58 -0.66
C ILE A 28 30.27 8.58 0.82
N LYS A 29 31.03 9.28 1.66
CA LYS A 29 30.64 9.54 3.05
C LYS A 29 30.03 10.94 3.13
N PRO A 30 28.71 11.07 3.40
CA PRO A 30 28.07 12.37 3.41
C PRO A 30 28.47 13.19 4.65
N ASP A 31 28.50 14.51 4.50
CA ASP A 31 28.53 15.43 5.64
C ASP A 31 27.12 15.54 6.21
N LEU A 32 26.93 15.04 7.44
CA LEU A 32 25.60 15.00 8.08
C LEU A 32 25.11 16.37 8.58
N LYS A 33 25.88 17.44 8.37
CA LYS A 33 25.51 18.79 8.78
C LYS A 33 24.63 19.44 7.74
N TYR A 34 23.37 19.72 8.09
CA TYR A 34 22.42 20.44 7.23
C TYR A 34 22.94 21.82 6.82
N GLY A 35 22.68 22.22 5.58
CA GLY A 35 23.05 23.52 5.02
C GLY A 35 24.49 23.62 4.51
N LYS A 36 25.29 22.54 4.57
CA LYS A 36 26.72 22.54 4.18
C LYS A 36 27.09 21.25 3.43
N PRO A 37 26.69 21.11 2.16
CA PRO A 37 27.16 19.98 1.36
C PRO A 37 28.67 20.05 1.15
N SER A 38 29.34 18.90 1.23
CA SER A 38 30.79 18.77 1.02
C SER A 38 31.17 18.96 -0.46
N LYS A 39 32.48 19.18 -0.74
CA LYS A 39 32.94 19.28 -2.12
C LYS A 39 32.74 17.95 -2.86
N GLU A 40 32.94 16.82 -2.17
CA GLU A 40 32.76 15.48 -2.72
C GLU A 40 31.31 15.25 -3.12
N GLU A 41 30.35 15.66 -2.29
CA GLU A 41 28.91 15.60 -2.59
C GLU A 41 28.54 16.46 -3.79
N LEU A 42 29.10 17.66 -3.88
CA LEU A 42 28.86 18.60 -4.99
C LEU A 42 29.45 18.09 -6.31
N SER A 43 30.62 17.42 -6.27
CA SER A 43 31.32 16.92 -7.46
C SER A 43 30.92 15.50 -7.85
N LEU A 44 30.03 14.84 -7.11
CA LEU A 44 29.58 13.49 -7.41
C LEU A 44 28.83 13.46 -8.75
N GLU A 45 29.36 12.76 -9.74
CA GLU A 45 28.74 12.60 -11.06
C GLU A 45 27.97 11.28 -11.19
N THR A 46 28.44 10.24 -10.52
CA THR A 46 27.86 8.89 -10.60
C THR A 46 27.93 8.22 -9.24
N TYR A 47 26.88 7.52 -8.86
CA TYR A 47 26.86 6.71 -7.65
C TYR A 47 27.38 5.31 -7.97
N ALA A 48 28.60 4.99 -7.52
CA ALA A 48 29.31 3.77 -7.90
C ALA A 48 28.57 2.45 -7.57
N PRO A 49 27.84 2.31 -6.42
CA PRO A 49 27.07 1.10 -6.15
C PRO A 49 25.88 0.89 -7.10
N ASP A 50 25.32 1.97 -7.68
CA ASP A 50 24.27 1.92 -8.69
C ASP A 50 24.48 3.03 -9.74
N THR A 51 25.20 2.71 -10.80
CA THR A 51 25.48 3.63 -11.91
C THR A 51 24.22 3.99 -12.72
N THR A 52 23.12 3.28 -12.53
CA THR A 52 21.84 3.56 -13.17
C THR A 52 21.00 4.58 -12.39
N ALA A 53 21.33 4.86 -11.14
CA ALA A 53 20.62 5.77 -10.27
C ALA A 53 20.44 7.15 -10.92
N VAL A 54 19.23 7.67 -10.84
CA VAL A 54 18.87 9.00 -11.36
C VAL A 54 19.14 10.11 -10.35
N ALA A 55 19.10 9.75 -9.07
CA ALA A 55 19.44 10.57 -7.92
C ALA A 55 19.82 9.65 -6.76
N VAL A 56 20.40 10.19 -5.68
CA VAL A 56 20.77 9.42 -4.47
C VAL A 56 20.55 10.28 -3.23
N TYR A 57 19.89 9.70 -2.22
CA TYR A 57 19.86 10.29 -0.89
C TYR A 57 21.27 10.26 -0.30
N LEU A 58 21.88 11.41 -0.14
CA LEU A 58 23.14 11.54 0.59
C LEU A 58 22.88 11.31 2.08
N PHE A 59 21.83 11.95 2.61
CA PHE A 59 21.25 11.54 3.87
C PHE A 59 19.74 11.80 3.94
N HIS A 60 19.07 10.96 4.71
CA HIS A 60 17.72 11.19 5.23
C HIS A 60 17.77 11.03 6.75
N LYS A 61 17.49 12.08 7.49
CA LYS A 61 17.51 12.07 8.95
C LYS A 61 16.16 12.47 9.49
N GLY A 62 15.73 11.75 10.52
CA GLY A 62 14.51 12.05 11.25
C GLY A 62 14.74 12.14 12.75
N LYS A 63 13.95 13.00 13.39
CA LYS A 63 13.91 13.09 14.84
C LYS A 63 12.47 13.26 15.30
N SER A 64 11.99 12.30 16.08
CA SER A 64 10.68 12.34 16.71
C SER A 64 10.80 12.42 18.22
N GLY A 65 9.80 13.02 18.82
CA GLY A 65 9.69 13.08 20.26
C GLY A 65 8.35 13.65 20.68
N PHE A 66 8.15 13.68 21.97
CA PHE A 66 6.91 14.14 22.57
C PHE A 66 7.16 15.43 23.34
N THR A 67 6.20 16.31 23.32
CA THR A 67 6.07 17.41 24.26
C THR A 67 4.81 17.20 25.08
N TYR A 68 4.82 17.64 26.32
CA TYR A 68 3.64 17.60 27.18
C TYR A 68 3.35 19.01 27.70
N ASN A 69 2.19 19.53 27.33
CA ASN A 69 1.66 20.81 27.79
C ASN A 69 0.15 20.63 28.02
N ASP A 70 -0.19 20.13 29.20
CA ASP A 70 -1.52 19.61 29.58
C ASP A 70 -1.98 18.38 28.78
N LYS A 71 -1.43 18.18 27.59
CA LYS A 71 -1.60 16.99 26.75
C LYS A 71 -0.30 16.67 26.02
N PHE A 72 -0.16 15.42 25.58
CA PHE A 72 0.94 15.04 24.70
C PHE A 72 0.69 15.53 23.27
N GLU A 73 1.75 16.01 22.65
CA GLU A 73 1.88 16.23 21.21
C GLU A 73 3.10 15.47 20.70
N LEU A 74 2.97 14.82 19.57
CA LEU A 74 4.08 14.17 18.87
C LEU A 74 4.65 15.15 17.84
N TYR A 75 5.96 15.29 17.77
CA TYR A 75 6.61 15.99 16.66
C TYR A 75 7.56 15.07 15.91
N THR A 76 7.72 15.32 14.61
CA THR A 76 8.72 14.67 13.75
C THR A 76 9.38 15.73 12.88
N GLU A 77 10.69 15.79 12.95
CA GLU A 77 11.52 16.66 12.11
C GLU A 77 12.22 15.81 11.05
N HIS A 78 12.29 16.32 9.82
CA HIS A 78 12.94 15.67 8.69
C HIS A 78 14.03 16.55 8.13
N TRP A 79 15.21 15.99 7.88
CA TRP A 79 16.31 16.61 7.14
C TRP A 79 16.70 15.70 6.01
N VAL A 80 16.65 16.24 4.80
CA VAL A 80 16.90 15.48 3.58
C VAL A 80 17.96 16.18 2.75
N ARG A 81 18.91 15.40 2.19
CA ARG A 81 19.85 15.84 1.17
C ARG A 81 19.92 14.82 0.04
N ILE A 82 19.71 15.30 -1.19
CA ILE A 82 19.69 14.45 -2.38
C ILE A 82 20.66 15.03 -3.42
N LYS A 83 21.42 14.17 -4.07
CA LYS A 83 22.22 14.50 -5.26
C LYS A 83 21.45 14.08 -6.51
N ILE A 84 21.32 15.00 -7.46
CA ILE A 84 20.72 14.76 -8.77
C ILE A 84 21.82 14.29 -9.74
N LEU A 85 21.67 13.10 -10.30
CA LEU A 85 22.68 12.45 -11.14
C LEU A 85 22.29 12.45 -12.63
N LYS A 86 20.99 12.35 -12.93
CA LYS A 86 20.46 12.28 -14.31
C LYS A 86 19.24 13.18 -14.49
N PRO A 87 18.85 13.51 -15.74
CA PRO A 87 17.69 14.36 -16.00
C PRO A 87 16.40 13.89 -15.33
N GLN A 88 16.14 12.59 -15.28
CA GLN A 88 14.95 12.01 -14.63
C GLN A 88 14.93 12.24 -13.11
N GLY A 89 16.10 12.44 -12.49
CA GLY A 89 16.22 12.74 -11.06
C GLY A 89 15.79 14.15 -10.68
N VAL A 90 15.63 15.08 -11.64
CA VAL A 90 15.19 16.46 -11.38
C VAL A 90 13.83 16.51 -10.69
N SER A 91 12.96 15.53 -10.94
CA SER A 91 11.67 15.40 -10.27
C SER A 91 11.77 15.23 -8.75
N GLN A 92 12.93 14.86 -8.19
CA GLN A 92 13.15 14.83 -6.74
C GLN A 92 13.10 16.23 -6.08
N ALA A 93 13.11 17.29 -6.90
CA ALA A 93 12.91 18.67 -6.44
C ALA A 93 11.44 18.96 -6.08
N ASP A 94 10.51 18.20 -6.62
CA ASP A 94 9.07 18.37 -6.40
C ASP A 94 8.64 17.51 -5.21
N VAL A 95 8.45 18.13 -4.06
CA VAL A 95 8.15 17.46 -2.79
C VAL A 95 6.68 17.67 -2.45
N ALA A 96 6.01 16.58 -2.07
CA ALA A 96 4.63 16.59 -1.61
C ALA A 96 4.54 15.89 -0.24
N ILE A 97 4.10 16.60 0.78
CA ILE A 97 3.98 16.11 2.16
C ILE A 97 2.50 16.06 2.51
N PRO A 98 1.84 14.89 2.44
CA PRO A 98 0.47 14.72 2.91
C PRO A 98 0.42 14.76 4.43
N TYR A 99 -0.64 15.34 5.01
CA TYR A 99 -0.84 15.39 6.44
C TYR A 99 -2.33 15.40 6.79
N TYR A 100 -2.65 14.92 7.99
CA TYR A 100 -4.02 14.84 8.48
C TYR A 100 -4.48 16.21 8.98
N ALA A 101 -5.50 16.78 8.35
CA ALA A 101 -6.07 18.07 8.72
C ALA A 101 -7.57 18.09 8.35
N PRO A 102 -8.45 17.59 9.23
CA PRO A 102 -9.89 17.53 8.98
C PRO A 102 -10.48 18.92 8.77
N SER A 103 -11.60 18.99 8.07
CA SER A 103 -12.31 20.26 7.81
C SER A 103 -12.93 20.84 9.07
N ASP A 104 -13.26 20.00 10.04
CA ASP A 104 -13.74 20.38 11.35
C ASP A 104 -12.59 20.97 12.17
N ARG A 105 -12.75 22.23 12.60
CA ARG A 105 -11.70 22.99 13.29
C ARG A 105 -11.41 22.50 14.70
N ASP A 106 -12.36 21.84 15.32
CA ASP A 106 -12.27 21.37 16.71
C ASP A 106 -11.62 19.98 16.82
N LYS A 107 -11.37 19.32 15.69
CA LYS A 107 -10.70 18.02 15.67
C LYS A 107 -9.19 18.12 15.73
N GLU A 108 -8.59 17.12 16.36
CA GLU A 108 -7.14 16.88 16.34
C GLU A 108 -6.61 16.85 14.91
N LYS A 109 -5.39 17.36 14.71
CA LYS A 109 -4.78 17.53 13.39
C LYS A 109 -3.26 17.56 13.44
N ASP A 110 -2.67 17.36 12.28
CA ASP A 110 -1.26 17.62 12.04
C ASP A 110 -1.04 19.07 11.59
N ARG A 111 0.16 19.58 11.85
CA ARG A 111 0.63 20.91 11.43
C ARG A 111 2.06 20.79 10.92
N ILE A 112 2.35 21.44 9.80
CA ILE A 112 3.71 21.52 9.26
C ILE A 112 4.26 22.91 9.53
N SER A 113 5.47 22.97 10.10
CA SER A 113 6.23 24.18 10.40
C SER A 113 7.70 24.05 10.00
N ASP A 114 8.46 25.13 10.18
CA ASP A 114 9.91 25.17 10.03
C ASP A 114 10.40 24.67 8.64
N LEU A 115 9.58 24.87 7.59
CA LEU A 115 9.96 24.51 6.23
C LEU A 115 11.10 25.42 5.74
N ASP A 116 12.23 24.83 5.47
CA ASP A 116 13.37 25.44 4.77
C ASP A 116 13.83 24.50 3.65
N GLY A 117 14.36 25.08 2.58
CA GLY A 117 14.89 24.29 1.48
C GLY A 117 15.81 25.10 0.57
N CYS A 118 16.72 24.44 -0.08
CA CYS A 118 17.63 25.07 -1.03
C CYS A 118 18.23 24.08 -2.01
N SER A 119 18.70 24.60 -3.12
CA SER A 119 19.55 23.90 -4.08
C SER A 119 20.97 24.48 -4.07
N TYR A 120 21.94 23.62 -4.33
CA TYR A 120 23.37 23.96 -4.42
C TYR A 120 23.90 23.53 -5.78
N ASN A 121 24.43 24.47 -6.53
CA ASN A 121 25.02 24.27 -7.84
C ASN A 121 26.47 24.71 -7.85
N LEU A 122 27.33 24.01 -8.59
CA LEU A 122 28.67 24.49 -8.95
C LEU A 122 28.58 25.23 -10.28
N GLU A 123 28.82 26.52 -10.27
CA GLU A 123 28.84 27.36 -11.47
C GLU A 123 30.21 28.03 -11.60
N ASN A 124 30.94 27.68 -12.66
CA ASN A 124 32.33 28.14 -12.86
C ASN A 124 33.22 27.90 -11.62
N GLY A 125 33.06 26.75 -10.95
CA GLY A 125 33.82 26.37 -9.75
C GLY A 125 33.38 27.08 -8.47
N LYS A 126 32.35 27.94 -8.52
CA LYS A 126 31.78 28.64 -7.36
C LYS A 126 30.49 27.97 -6.93
N LEU A 127 30.30 27.86 -5.62
CA LEU A 127 29.07 27.36 -5.03
C LEU A 127 27.96 28.43 -5.09
N VAL A 128 26.88 28.11 -5.80
CA VAL A 128 25.67 28.95 -5.87
C VAL A 128 24.59 28.25 -5.08
N LYS A 129 24.08 28.94 -4.05
CA LYS A 129 22.96 28.48 -3.20
C LYS A 129 21.70 29.27 -3.56
N THR A 130 20.62 28.53 -3.94
CA THR A 130 19.31 29.15 -4.22
C THR A 130 18.29 28.63 -3.21
N ARG A 131 17.67 29.55 -2.46
CA ARG A 131 16.70 29.18 -1.40
C ARG A 131 15.30 29.00 -1.96
N LEU A 132 14.54 28.08 -1.32
CA LEU A 132 13.11 27.95 -1.52
C LEU A 132 12.41 29.25 -1.10
N LYS A 133 11.58 29.78 -1.99
CA LYS A 133 10.76 30.95 -1.72
C LYS A 133 9.32 30.54 -1.41
N ARG A 134 8.64 31.34 -0.63
CA ARG A 134 7.24 31.08 -0.18
C ARG A 134 6.28 30.95 -1.38
N GLU A 135 6.53 31.64 -2.48
CA GLU A 135 5.72 31.59 -3.70
C GLU A 135 5.77 30.21 -4.40
N LEU A 136 6.77 29.38 -4.07
CA LEU A 136 6.93 28.03 -4.59
C LEU A 136 6.32 26.96 -3.65
N VAL A 137 5.61 27.39 -2.62
CA VAL A 137 4.97 26.51 -1.64
C VAL A 137 3.46 26.66 -1.73
N SER A 138 2.76 25.56 -1.95
CA SER A 138 1.29 25.51 -1.88
C SER A 138 0.82 24.51 -0.83
N ASP A 139 -0.31 24.82 -0.20
CA ASP A 139 -0.97 23.95 0.77
C ASP A 139 -2.39 23.69 0.29
N GLU A 140 -2.63 22.49 -0.23
CA GLU A 140 -3.85 22.12 -0.93
C GLU A 140 -4.66 21.09 -0.13
N ARG A 141 -5.99 21.17 -0.23
CA ARG A 141 -6.88 20.16 0.33
C ARG A 141 -7.04 19.00 -0.63
N LEU A 142 -6.69 17.79 -0.19
CA LEU A 142 -6.90 16.56 -0.95
C LEU A 142 -8.32 16.00 -0.81
N ASN A 143 -8.86 16.01 0.43
CA ASN A 143 -10.20 15.52 0.76
C ASN A 143 -10.64 16.12 2.12
N THR A 144 -11.76 15.63 2.67
CA THR A 144 -12.31 16.11 3.95
C THR A 144 -11.33 15.99 5.12
N TYR A 145 -10.40 15.02 5.07
CA TYR A 145 -9.51 14.68 6.19
C TYR A 145 -8.05 15.02 5.94
N HIS A 146 -7.61 15.19 4.69
CA HIS A 146 -6.19 15.34 4.37
C HIS A 146 -5.91 16.60 3.56
N ARG A 147 -4.75 17.16 3.82
CA ARG A 147 -4.11 18.21 3.02
C ARG A 147 -2.77 17.72 2.51
N VAL A 148 -2.19 18.45 1.59
CA VAL A 148 -0.82 18.23 1.10
C VAL A 148 -0.11 19.55 0.98
N LEU A 149 1.07 19.63 1.62
CA LEU A 149 2.01 20.72 1.41
C LEU A 149 2.92 20.34 0.23
N LYS A 150 2.90 21.15 -0.82
CA LYS A 150 3.73 20.94 -2.02
C LYS A 150 4.70 22.07 -2.17
N PHE A 151 5.92 21.76 -2.58
CA PHE A 151 6.91 22.76 -2.98
C PHE A 151 7.88 22.20 -4.01
N SER A 152 8.46 23.10 -4.81
CA SER A 152 9.50 22.75 -5.77
C SER A 152 10.78 23.53 -5.47
N LEU A 153 11.89 22.82 -5.30
CA LEU A 153 13.18 23.46 -5.03
C LEU A 153 13.70 24.14 -6.30
N PRO A 154 14.14 25.40 -6.20
CA PRO A 154 14.50 26.19 -7.37
C PRO A 154 15.85 25.78 -7.98
N ALA A 155 16.06 26.11 -9.26
CA ALA A 155 17.33 25.99 -9.99
C ALA A 155 17.93 24.58 -9.98
N VAL A 156 17.10 23.55 -10.02
CA VAL A 156 17.55 22.15 -9.99
C VAL A 156 17.85 21.67 -11.42
N LYS A 157 19.03 21.07 -11.58
CA LYS A 157 19.56 20.47 -12.82
C LYS A 157 20.43 19.27 -12.49
N VAL A 158 20.88 18.53 -13.48
CA VAL A 158 21.87 17.47 -13.28
C VAL A 158 23.10 18.04 -12.58
N GLY A 159 23.58 17.37 -11.55
CA GLY A 159 24.69 17.79 -10.71
C GLY A 159 24.30 18.64 -9.49
N THR A 160 23.04 19.09 -9.39
CA THR A 160 22.54 19.82 -8.20
C THR A 160 22.52 18.93 -6.97
N VAL A 161 22.86 19.49 -5.81
CA VAL A 161 22.52 18.94 -4.49
C VAL A 161 21.34 19.74 -3.97
N ILE A 162 20.27 19.05 -3.56
CA ILE A 162 19.10 19.66 -2.92
C ILE A 162 19.07 19.31 -1.45
N GLU A 163 18.58 20.23 -0.64
CA GLU A 163 18.29 20.03 0.78
C GLU A 163 16.95 20.63 1.14
N TYR A 164 16.23 19.95 2.05
CA TYR A 164 15.08 20.52 2.72
C TYR A 164 14.92 19.98 4.14
N HIS A 165 14.25 20.76 4.97
CA HIS A 165 13.90 20.46 6.34
C HIS A 165 12.47 20.90 6.59
N TYR A 166 11.73 20.12 7.40
CA TYR A 166 10.44 20.51 7.92
C TYR A 166 10.17 19.81 9.26
N LYS A 167 9.25 20.38 10.03
CA LYS A 167 8.74 19.79 11.26
C LYS A 167 7.23 19.56 11.13
N MET A 168 6.80 18.35 11.43
CA MET A 168 5.40 18.00 11.59
C MET A 168 5.08 17.83 13.07
N THR A 169 4.01 18.43 13.54
CA THR A 169 3.49 18.28 14.91
C THR A 169 2.09 17.71 14.82
N SER A 170 1.80 16.64 15.57
CA SER A 170 0.53 15.93 15.57
C SER A 170 -0.15 16.00 16.93
N ASP A 171 -1.42 16.34 16.96
CA ASP A 171 -2.29 16.19 18.13
C ASP A 171 -2.57 14.70 18.44
N TYR A 172 -2.38 13.80 17.45
CA TYR A 172 -2.46 12.34 17.61
C TYR A 172 -1.17 11.78 18.20
N SER A 173 -0.91 12.09 19.47
CA SER A 173 0.34 11.73 20.13
C SER A 173 0.61 10.23 20.23
N VAL A 174 -0.38 9.38 20.05
CA VAL A 174 -0.24 7.92 20.15
C VAL A 174 0.09 7.24 18.82
N HIS A 175 0.08 7.97 17.71
CA HIS A 175 0.36 7.42 16.39
C HIS A 175 1.74 7.87 15.89
N ILE A 176 2.71 6.97 15.93
CA ILE A 176 4.03 7.18 15.36
C ILE A 176 4.04 6.58 13.96
N ASP A 177 4.31 7.39 12.95
CA ASP A 177 4.46 6.92 11.57
C ASP A 177 5.64 5.97 11.42
N ASN A 178 5.51 5.03 10.50
CA ASN A 178 6.62 4.15 10.15
C ASN A 178 7.77 4.95 9.55
N TRP A 179 9.00 4.63 9.96
CA TRP A 179 10.18 5.25 9.38
C TRP A 179 10.79 4.38 8.29
N MET A 180 10.78 4.90 7.05
CA MET A 180 11.40 4.23 5.91
C MET A 180 12.91 4.46 5.92
N MET A 181 13.67 3.37 6.05
CA MET A 181 15.13 3.40 5.93
C MET A 181 15.57 3.32 4.47
N GLN A 182 14.78 2.66 3.62
CA GLN A 182 15.04 2.42 2.21
C GLN A 182 13.98 3.13 1.35
N GLU A 183 14.42 3.70 0.22
CA GLU A 183 13.62 4.59 -0.61
C GLU A 183 13.58 4.14 -2.09
N GLU A 184 12.92 4.92 -2.95
CA GLU A 184 12.83 4.67 -4.40
C GLU A 184 14.14 4.92 -5.16
N ILE A 185 15.03 5.68 -4.56
CA ILE A 185 16.40 5.91 -5.02
C ILE A 185 17.39 5.44 -3.95
N PRO A 186 18.65 5.11 -4.29
CA PRO A 186 19.62 4.64 -3.31
C PRO A 186 19.81 5.61 -2.15
N VAL A 187 20.10 5.07 -0.96
CA VAL A 187 20.31 5.84 0.27
C VAL A 187 21.70 5.57 0.83
N VAL A 188 22.54 6.59 0.88
CA VAL A 188 23.89 6.48 1.47
C VAL A 188 23.82 6.40 2.99
N TYR A 189 23.01 7.27 3.61
CA TYR A 189 22.85 7.33 5.06
C TYR A 189 21.41 7.65 5.45
N ASN A 190 20.84 6.84 6.33
CA ASN A 190 19.53 7.09 6.93
C ASN A 190 19.64 6.95 8.46
N GLN A 191 19.08 7.90 9.18
CA GLN A 191 19.04 7.89 10.65
C GLN A 191 17.68 8.35 11.15
N TYR A 192 17.12 7.60 12.07
CA TYR A 192 15.93 8.00 12.79
C TYR A 192 16.16 7.96 14.29
N GLU A 193 15.95 9.07 14.96
CA GLU A 193 15.99 9.19 16.42
C GLU A 193 14.57 9.40 16.94
N ILE A 194 14.20 8.66 17.98
CA ILE A 194 12.91 8.87 18.65
C ILE A 194 13.07 8.78 20.18
N THR A 195 12.41 9.69 20.89
CA THR A 195 12.34 9.69 22.35
C THR A 195 10.91 9.40 22.77
N ILE A 196 10.68 8.22 23.37
CA ILE A 196 9.34 7.71 23.75
C ILE A 196 9.19 7.78 25.28
N PRO A 197 8.22 8.56 25.82
CA PRO A 197 7.91 8.54 27.25
C PRO A 197 7.49 7.15 27.73
N HIS A 198 7.90 6.73 28.91
CA HIS A 198 7.57 5.40 29.46
C HIS A 198 6.06 5.21 29.75
N VAL A 199 5.28 6.26 29.66
CA VAL A 199 3.80 6.16 29.71
C VAL A 199 3.20 5.52 28.48
N PHE A 200 3.95 5.46 27.35
CA PHE A 200 3.54 4.78 26.14
C PHE A 200 4.35 3.49 25.98
N VAL A 201 3.64 2.39 25.73
CA VAL A 201 4.23 1.08 25.51
C VAL A 201 4.05 0.71 24.04
N TYR A 202 5.14 0.77 23.26
CA TYR A 202 5.13 0.40 21.84
C TYR A 202 5.80 -0.95 21.61
N ASN A 203 5.25 -1.72 20.71
CA ASN A 203 5.97 -2.77 20.02
C ASN A 203 6.68 -2.17 18.80
N ILE A 204 7.97 -2.48 18.66
CA ILE A 204 8.78 -1.94 17.56
C ILE A 204 9.12 -3.10 16.63
N GLU A 205 8.64 -2.99 15.39
CA GLU A 205 8.88 -3.98 14.34
C GLU A 205 9.92 -3.50 13.35
N PHE A 206 10.74 -4.44 12.91
CA PHE A 206 11.77 -4.20 11.92
C PHE A 206 11.51 -5.03 10.68
N ARG A 207 11.45 -4.38 9.54
CA ARG A 207 11.60 -5.04 8.26
C ARG A 207 13.05 -4.84 7.80
N GLY A 208 13.74 -5.94 7.51
CA GLY A 208 15.16 -5.88 7.18
C GLY A 208 16.07 -5.54 8.39
N ARG A 209 15.80 -6.11 9.57
CA ARG A 209 16.51 -5.85 10.83
C ARG A 209 18.03 -5.93 10.71
N GLN A 210 18.55 -6.82 9.87
CA GLN A 210 19.99 -7.02 9.64
C GLN A 210 20.69 -5.81 8.99
N TYR A 211 19.93 -4.85 8.47
CA TYR A 211 20.45 -3.63 7.85
C TYR A 211 20.26 -2.38 8.73
N ILE A 212 19.79 -2.57 9.98
CA ILE A 212 19.48 -1.47 10.89
C ILE A 212 20.31 -1.62 12.16
N ASP A 213 21.21 -0.68 12.40
CA ASP A 213 21.87 -0.54 13.69
C ASP A 213 20.94 0.18 14.66
N VAL A 214 20.86 -0.32 15.90
CA VAL A 214 19.99 0.25 16.94
C VAL A 214 20.83 0.61 18.15
N LEU A 215 20.73 1.88 18.57
CA LEU A 215 21.28 2.38 19.81
C LEU A 215 20.13 2.77 20.73
N GLU A 216 20.18 2.28 21.96
CA GLU A 216 19.21 2.59 23.01
C GLU A 216 19.89 3.36 24.15
N GLU A 217 19.26 4.45 24.56
CA GLU A 217 19.73 5.34 25.63
C GLU A 217 18.55 5.71 26.54
N LYS A 218 18.88 6.10 27.78
CA LYS A 218 17.89 6.74 28.65
C LYS A 218 17.62 8.15 28.16
N GLY A 219 16.36 8.53 28.14
CA GLY A 219 15.89 9.83 27.72
C GLY A 219 14.95 10.46 28.75
N SER A 220 14.54 11.66 28.47
CA SER A 220 13.51 12.35 29.23
C SER A 220 12.73 13.33 28.36
N VAL A 221 11.50 13.60 28.74
CA VAL A 221 10.63 14.58 28.10
C VAL A 221 10.30 15.67 29.12
N GLN A 222 10.53 16.92 28.77
CA GLN A 222 10.11 18.07 29.56
C GLN A 222 8.59 18.22 29.45
N ALA A 223 7.93 18.41 30.59
CA ALA A 223 6.48 18.45 30.69
C ALA A 223 6.06 19.67 31.52
N ALA A 224 4.98 20.30 31.13
CA ALA A 224 4.34 21.37 31.87
C ALA A 224 2.85 21.03 32.03
N GLN A 225 2.34 21.22 33.26
CA GLN A 225 0.93 21.09 33.57
C GLN A 225 0.43 22.41 34.13
N HIS A 226 -0.69 22.87 33.63
CA HIS A 226 -1.29 24.14 34.06
C HIS A 226 -2.53 23.88 34.92
N THR A 227 -2.53 24.51 36.09
CA THR A 227 -3.71 24.51 36.98
C THR A 227 -4.21 25.93 37.14
N THR A 228 -5.53 26.09 37.17
CA THR A 228 -6.14 27.40 37.42
C THR A 228 -6.51 27.48 38.90
N SER A 229 -5.89 28.39 39.63
CA SER A 229 -6.23 28.70 41.03
C SER A 229 -6.77 30.12 41.09
N GLY A 230 -8.09 30.26 41.15
CA GLY A 230 -8.76 31.57 41.07
C GLY A 230 -8.55 32.24 39.70
N VAL A 231 -7.91 33.41 39.68
CA VAL A 231 -7.60 34.19 38.47
C VAL A 231 -6.20 33.88 37.92
N ALA A 232 -5.37 33.16 38.65
CA ALA A 232 -4.00 32.86 38.26
C ALA A 232 -3.88 31.49 37.61
N ARG A 233 -3.21 31.42 36.45
CA ARG A 233 -2.74 30.18 35.83
C ARG A 233 -1.34 29.86 36.35
N VAL A 234 -1.17 28.72 37.01
CA VAL A 234 0.11 28.27 37.55
C VAL A 234 0.63 27.13 36.70
N SER A 235 1.90 27.22 36.24
CA SER A 235 2.58 26.16 35.56
C SER A 235 3.38 25.32 36.55
N HIS A 236 3.26 23.98 36.43
CA HIS A 236 4.08 23.00 37.15
C HIS A 236 4.91 22.26 36.14
N ASP A 237 6.21 22.56 36.12
CA ASP A 237 7.16 21.93 35.22
C ASP A 237 7.73 20.65 35.88
N PHE A 238 7.77 19.56 35.12
CA PHE A 238 8.33 18.26 35.57
C PHE A 238 8.96 17.50 34.40
N THR A 239 9.59 16.40 34.70
CA THR A 239 10.28 15.59 33.71
C THR A 239 9.70 14.19 33.70
N ILE A 240 9.33 13.70 32.51
CA ILE A 240 8.85 12.34 32.28
C ILE A 240 10.02 11.49 31.79
N SER A 241 10.27 10.35 32.45
CA SER A 241 11.27 9.38 32.00
C SER A 241 10.90 8.81 30.64
N ALA A 242 11.90 8.63 29.79
CA ALA A 242 11.72 8.17 28.42
C ALA A 242 12.81 7.21 27.99
N GLN A 243 12.54 6.44 26.94
CA GLN A 243 13.52 5.67 26.17
C GLN A 243 13.88 6.46 24.93
N LYS A 244 15.15 6.62 24.64
CA LYS A 244 15.66 7.21 23.41
C LYS A 244 16.23 6.11 22.53
N LEU A 245 15.75 6.02 21.29
CA LEU A 245 16.17 5.03 20.30
C LEU A 245 16.73 5.74 19.08
N THR A 246 17.86 5.25 18.59
CA THR A 246 18.45 5.71 17.33
C THR A 246 18.63 4.52 16.39
N PHE A 247 18.02 4.61 15.22
CA PHE A 247 18.10 3.63 14.15
C PHE A 247 18.96 4.19 13.03
N THR A 248 19.92 3.41 12.54
CA THR A 248 20.83 3.86 11.48
C THR A 248 20.98 2.78 10.42
N SER A 249 20.95 3.19 9.16
CA SER A 249 21.23 2.34 8.00
C SER A 249 22.15 3.05 7.02
N GLN A 250 22.95 2.30 6.29
CA GLN A 250 23.88 2.84 5.32
C GLN A 250 23.89 2.03 4.03
N ASN A 251 24.13 2.71 2.91
CA ASN A 251 24.35 2.11 1.59
C ASN A 251 23.21 1.17 1.15
N LEU A 252 21.97 1.61 1.34
CA LEU A 252 20.81 0.84 0.93
C LEU A 252 20.53 1.02 -0.58
N PRO A 253 20.25 -0.08 -1.31
CA PRO A 253 19.84 0.01 -2.71
C PRO A 253 18.44 0.61 -2.84
N ALA A 254 18.09 1.08 -4.04
CA ALA A 254 16.75 1.51 -4.36
C ALA A 254 15.77 0.33 -4.40
N ILE A 255 14.51 0.57 -4.00
CA ILE A 255 13.36 -0.25 -4.37
C ILE A 255 12.32 0.67 -5.00
N ARG A 256 12.17 0.55 -6.33
CA ARG A 256 11.33 1.45 -7.13
C ARG A 256 9.85 1.06 -7.04
N GLN A 257 8.96 1.99 -7.39
CA GLN A 257 7.51 1.72 -7.44
C GLN A 257 7.13 0.76 -8.58
N ASP A 258 7.89 0.73 -9.66
CA ASP A 258 7.68 -0.13 -10.82
C ASP A 258 8.49 -1.44 -10.76
N GLU A 259 8.91 -1.86 -9.55
CA GLU A 259 9.69 -3.07 -9.36
C GLU A 259 8.94 -4.31 -9.86
N SER A 260 9.59 -5.08 -10.73
CA SER A 260 8.97 -6.26 -11.33
C SER A 260 8.64 -7.33 -10.29
N PHE A 261 7.48 -7.98 -10.45
CA PHE A 261 6.98 -9.04 -9.56
C PHE A 261 6.73 -8.59 -8.12
N CYS A 262 6.64 -7.30 -7.88
CA CYS A 262 6.39 -6.68 -6.60
C CYS A 262 4.99 -6.01 -6.59
N TRP A 263 4.13 -6.38 -5.64
CA TRP A 263 2.76 -5.85 -5.54
C TRP A 263 2.71 -4.47 -4.89
N CYS A 264 3.49 -4.32 -3.85
CA CYS A 264 3.62 -3.13 -3.05
C CYS A 264 5.09 -3.03 -2.66
N PRO A 265 5.89 -2.22 -3.35
CA PRO A 265 7.31 -2.07 -3.06
C PRO A 265 7.60 -1.68 -1.62
N GLU A 266 6.72 -0.91 -0.99
CA GLU A 266 6.83 -0.53 0.42
C GLU A 266 6.87 -1.74 1.35
N ASP A 267 6.25 -2.87 0.99
CA ASP A 267 6.29 -4.11 1.78
C ASP A 267 7.68 -4.75 1.84
N TYR A 268 8.56 -4.38 0.93
CA TYR A 268 9.91 -4.93 0.81
C TYR A 268 10.99 -3.95 1.25
N ARG A 269 10.66 -2.66 1.41
CA ARG A 269 11.59 -1.66 1.89
C ARG A 269 11.93 -1.88 3.36
N ILE A 270 13.19 -1.60 3.69
CA ILE A 270 13.68 -1.63 5.06
C ILE A 270 13.01 -0.50 5.83
N GLN A 271 12.40 -0.83 6.97
CA GLN A 271 11.66 0.13 7.79
C GLN A 271 11.63 -0.23 9.27
N VAL A 272 11.34 0.76 10.08
CA VAL A 272 10.98 0.62 11.50
C VAL A 272 9.53 1.03 11.66
N SER A 273 8.73 0.18 12.31
CA SER A 273 7.30 0.41 12.56
C SER A 273 7.03 0.44 14.05
N PHE A 274 6.07 1.26 14.46
CA PHE A 274 5.69 1.47 15.86
C PHE A 274 4.21 1.14 16.02
N ASP A 275 3.91 0.20 16.93
CA ASP A 275 2.53 -0.18 17.24
C ASP A 275 2.26 -0.02 18.73
N LEU A 276 1.32 0.86 19.08
CA LEU A 276 0.99 1.15 20.47
C LEU A 276 0.31 -0.06 21.12
N GLN A 277 0.94 -0.63 22.13
CA GLN A 277 0.41 -1.77 22.89
C GLN A 277 -0.45 -1.34 24.07
N GLY A 278 -0.19 -0.18 24.62
CA GLY A 278 -0.93 0.35 25.75
C GLY A 278 -0.32 1.61 26.33
N THR A 279 -0.98 2.12 27.35
CA THR A 279 -0.49 3.22 28.16
C THR A 279 -0.29 2.79 29.61
N ASN A 280 0.69 3.40 30.30
CA ASN A 280 1.01 3.10 31.69
C ASN A 280 1.20 4.41 32.46
N TYR A 281 0.08 5.09 32.75
CA TYR A 281 0.09 6.31 33.55
C TYR A 281 0.26 5.97 35.04
N PRO A 282 1.01 6.77 35.83
CA PRO A 282 1.28 6.49 37.24
C PRO A 282 0.00 6.28 38.07
N ASP A 283 -1.04 7.06 37.83
CA ASP A 283 -2.29 7.04 38.61
C ASP A 283 -3.35 6.06 38.07
N GLU A 284 -3.17 5.55 36.84
CA GLU A 284 -4.15 4.71 36.17
C GLU A 284 -3.65 3.27 35.94
N GLY A 285 -2.34 3.03 36.07
CA GLY A 285 -1.72 1.76 35.75
C GLY A 285 -1.73 1.43 34.25
N TYR A 286 -1.40 0.19 33.92
CA TYR A 286 -1.34 -0.26 32.54
C TYR A 286 -2.73 -0.47 31.94
N LYS A 287 -3.02 0.25 30.85
CA LYS A 287 -4.21 0.08 30.02
C LYS A 287 -3.80 -0.47 28.65
N PRO A 288 -4.16 -1.71 28.30
CA PRO A 288 -3.82 -2.26 26.99
C PRO A 288 -4.62 -1.57 25.88
N TYR A 289 -3.93 -1.23 24.80
CA TYR A 289 -4.51 -0.84 23.50
C TYR A 289 -4.38 -1.98 22.50
N SER A 290 -3.45 -2.89 22.74
CA SER A 290 -3.26 -4.05 21.90
C SER A 290 -4.51 -4.92 21.95
N GLN A 291 -5.14 -4.98 20.82
CA GLN A 291 -6.29 -5.81 20.57
C GLN A 291 -5.81 -7.03 19.78
N ASN A 292 -6.36 -8.18 20.10
CA ASN A 292 -6.24 -9.31 19.18
C ASN A 292 -7.20 -9.12 18.00
N TRP A 293 -7.08 -9.95 16.98
CA TRP A 293 -7.95 -9.85 15.81
C TRP A 293 -9.44 -10.05 16.13
N GLU A 294 -9.78 -10.77 17.20
CA GLU A 294 -11.17 -10.91 17.66
C GLU A 294 -11.73 -9.59 18.19
N ASP A 295 -10.90 -8.76 18.83
CA ASP A 295 -11.32 -7.43 19.29
C ASP A 295 -11.53 -6.48 18.11
N VAL A 296 -10.69 -6.57 17.07
CA VAL A 296 -10.90 -5.84 15.80
C VAL A 296 -12.20 -6.28 15.13
N ASP A 297 -12.48 -7.60 15.08
CA ASP A 297 -13.76 -8.11 14.57
C ASP A 297 -14.94 -7.50 15.33
N LYS A 298 -14.90 -7.54 16.67
CA LYS A 298 -15.95 -6.98 17.53
C LYS A 298 -16.10 -5.46 17.30
N GLN A 299 -14.99 -4.74 17.22
CA GLN A 299 -15.00 -3.28 16.98
C GLN A 299 -15.65 -2.93 15.64
N LEU A 300 -15.34 -3.69 14.58
CA LEU A 300 -15.93 -3.46 13.26
C LEU A 300 -17.41 -3.84 13.22
N THR A 301 -17.79 -4.97 13.83
CA THR A 301 -19.14 -5.53 13.72
C THR A 301 -20.14 -4.99 14.75
N ARG A 302 -19.71 -4.17 15.72
CA ARG A 302 -20.62 -3.51 16.68
C ARG A 302 -21.67 -2.68 15.97
N GLU A 303 -22.90 -2.71 16.45
CA GLU A 303 -24.01 -1.91 15.91
C GLU A 303 -23.72 -0.40 15.99
N GLU A 304 -23.02 0.04 17.02
CA GLU A 304 -22.61 1.43 17.24
C GLU A 304 -21.54 1.91 16.23
N ASN A 305 -20.88 0.97 15.52
CA ASN A 305 -19.98 1.34 14.42
C ASN A 305 -20.80 1.77 13.20
N GLU A 306 -21.05 3.07 13.10
CA GLU A 306 -21.90 3.67 12.08
C GLU A 306 -21.40 3.45 10.64
N GLY A 307 -20.08 3.28 10.48
CA GLY A 307 -19.46 3.09 9.17
C GLY A 307 -19.43 1.64 8.68
N PHE A 308 -19.57 0.65 9.57
CA PHE A 308 -19.45 -0.77 9.22
C PHE A 308 -20.55 -1.64 9.84
N GLY A 309 -20.55 -1.82 11.16
CA GLY A 309 -21.43 -2.76 11.87
C GLY A 309 -22.91 -2.45 11.67
N LYS A 310 -23.29 -1.17 11.77
CA LYS A 310 -24.64 -0.69 11.49
C LYS A 310 -25.12 -1.08 10.07
N HIS A 311 -24.23 -0.99 9.08
CA HIS A 311 -24.57 -1.35 7.70
C HIS A 311 -24.71 -2.86 7.48
N LEU A 312 -24.05 -3.68 8.29
CA LEU A 312 -24.27 -5.13 8.25
C LEU A 312 -25.69 -5.53 8.69
N LEU A 313 -26.34 -4.74 9.52
CA LEU A 313 -27.70 -4.98 10.01
C LEU A 313 -28.76 -4.33 9.11
N TRP A 314 -28.33 -3.60 8.08
CA TRP A 314 -29.22 -2.86 7.22
C TRP A 314 -30.16 -3.78 6.42
N LYS A 315 -31.44 -3.38 6.29
CA LYS A 315 -32.44 -4.16 5.56
C LYS A 315 -32.34 -3.87 4.07
N SER A 316 -32.48 -4.89 3.25
CA SER A 316 -32.43 -4.74 1.79
C SER A 316 -33.50 -3.77 1.28
N PRO A 317 -33.13 -2.82 0.41
CA PRO A 317 -34.10 -1.91 -0.21
C PRO A 317 -34.91 -2.56 -1.34
N TYR A 318 -34.48 -3.75 -1.84
CA TYR A 318 -35.02 -4.40 -3.03
C TYR A 318 -35.74 -5.71 -2.69
N LEU A 319 -36.52 -5.73 -1.59
CA LEU A 319 -37.18 -6.95 -1.10
C LEU A 319 -38.17 -7.54 -2.09
N GLU A 320 -38.92 -6.70 -2.81
CA GLU A 320 -39.94 -7.17 -3.75
C GLU A 320 -39.29 -7.80 -5.00
N GLU A 321 -38.28 -7.15 -5.55
CA GLU A 321 -37.53 -7.69 -6.69
C GLU A 321 -36.82 -9.01 -6.32
N ILE A 322 -36.30 -9.12 -5.10
CA ILE A 322 -35.70 -10.36 -4.58
C ILE A 322 -36.74 -11.47 -4.45
N ARG A 323 -37.96 -11.16 -4.00
CA ARG A 323 -39.07 -12.14 -3.97
C ARG A 323 -39.44 -12.63 -5.37
N GLN A 324 -39.50 -11.74 -6.35
CA GLN A 324 -39.76 -12.10 -7.74
C GLN A 324 -38.67 -13.03 -8.30
N LEU A 325 -37.38 -12.76 -8.01
CA LEU A 325 -36.28 -13.65 -8.37
C LEU A 325 -36.44 -15.04 -7.75
N ASN A 326 -36.93 -15.13 -6.51
CA ASN A 326 -37.13 -16.40 -5.81
C ASN A 326 -38.28 -17.23 -6.39
N GLN A 327 -39.27 -16.60 -7.02
CA GLN A 327 -40.41 -17.26 -7.67
C GLN A 327 -40.06 -17.85 -9.05
N SER A 328 -38.89 -17.55 -9.62
CA SER A 328 -38.49 -17.92 -10.97
C SER A 328 -38.11 -19.41 -11.16
N GLY A 329 -38.44 -20.29 -10.22
CA GLY A 329 -38.25 -21.75 -10.33
C GLY A 329 -37.02 -22.29 -9.58
N ASN A 330 -36.65 -23.55 -9.84
CA ASN A 330 -35.53 -24.23 -9.17
C ASN A 330 -34.17 -23.72 -9.66
N LEU A 331 -33.76 -22.54 -9.19
CA LEU A 331 -32.43 -21.98 -9.50
C LEU A 331 -31.33 -22.67 -8.67
N THR A 332 -30.21 -22.98 -9.33
CA THR A 332 -28.99 -23.42 -8.64
C THR A 332 -28.44 -22.31 -7.77
N PHE A 333 -27.61 -22.65 -6.78
CA PHE A 333 -26.94 -21.66 -5.92
C PHE A 333 -26.24 -20.55 -6.76
N ASN A 334 -25.45 -20.92 -7.75
CA ASN A 334 -24.76 -19.96 -8.60
C ASN A 334 -25.72 -19.01 -9.33
N GLN A 335 -26.83 -19.55 -9.87
CA GLN A 335 -27.85 -18.73 -10.55
C GLN A 335 -28.53 -17.74 -9.60
N LYS A 336 -28.79 -18.16 -8.35
CA LYS A 336 -29.34 -17.27 -7.31
C LYS A 336 -28.40 -16.12 -7.01
N VAL A 337 -27.11 -16.41 -6.72
CA VAL A 337 -26.10 -15.40 -6.42
C VAL A 337 -25.90 -14.42 -7.59
N ILE A 338 -25.78 -14.96 -8.82
CA ILE A 338 -25.62 -14.15 -10.03
C ILE A 338 -26.87 -13.29 -10.29
N GLY A 339 -28.07 -13.83 -10.07
CA GLY A 339 -29.32 -13.06 -10.23
C GLY A 339 -29.42 -11.88 -9.27
N VAL A 340 -29.06 -12.08 -8.00
CA VAL A 340 -28.99 -11.00 -6.99
C VAL A 340 -27.91 -9.97 -7.37
N PHE A 341 -26.76 -10.40 -7.85
CA PHE A 341 -25.71 -9.50 -8.31
C PHE A 341 -26.18 -8.67 -9.52
N GLN A 342 -26.80 -9.30 -10.50
CA GLN A 342 -27.32 -8.60 -11.69
C GLN A 342 -28.39 -7.56 -11.31
N LEU A 343 -29.27 -7.88 -10.37
CA LEU A 343 -30.25 -6.93 -9.83
C LEU A 343 -29.54 -5.73 -9.18
N LEU A 344 -28.51 -5.96 -8.37
CA LEU A 344 -27.69 -4.88 -7.80
C LEU A 344 -27.13 -3.97 -8.89
N LYS A 345 -26.53 -4.56 -9.94
CA LYS A 345 -25.87 -3.81 -11.03
C LYS A 345 -26.85 -3.07 -11.94
N GLN A 346 -28.10 -3.51 -12.03
CA GLN A 346 -29.16 -2.76 -12.70
C GLN A 346 -29.53 -1.47 -11.96
N LYS A 347 -29.34 -1.43 -10.65
CA LYS A 347 -29.72 -0.31 -9.79
C LYS A 347 -28.56 0.61 -9.46
N LEU A 348 -27.35 0.05 -9.30
CA LEU A 348 -26.18 0.74 -8.75
C LEU A 348 -24.92 0.46 -9.56
N SER A 349 -24.11 1.51 -9.76
CA SER A 349 -22.80 1.45 -10.40
C SER A 349 -21.68 1.71 -9.37
N TRP A 350 -20.50 1.17 -9.64
CA TRP A 350 -19.29 1.45 -8.87
C TRP A 350 -18.67 2.79 -9.30
N ASN A 351 -18.26 3.61 -8.34
CA ASN A 351 -17.70 4.95 -8.58
C ASN A 351 -16.16 4.96 -8.76
N GLY A 352 -15.52 3.78 -8.80
CA GLY A 352 -14.05 3.66 -8.89
C GLY A 352 -13.32 3.62 -7.55
N GLU A 353 -13.99 3.82 -6.42
CA GLU A 353 -13.38 3.89 -5.10
C GLU A 353 -13.49 2.56 -4.34
N TYR A 354 -12.36 2.14 -3.73
CA TYR A 354 -12.34 1.08 -2.73
C TYR A 354 -12.29 1.71 -1.34
N LYS A 355 -13.23 1.32 -0.48
CA LYS A 355 -13.34 1.78 0.92
C LYS A 355 -13.61 0.60 1.86
N LEU A 356 -13.30 0.77 3.15
CA LEU A 356 -13.72 -0.16 4.20
C LEU A 356 -15.09 0.23 4.76
N TYR A 357 -15.33 1.51 4.89
CA TYR A 357 -16.52 2.08 5.53
C TYR A 357 -17.47 2.71 4.52
N SER A 358 -18.75 2.71 4.85
CA SER A 358 -19.78 3.51 4.19
C SER A 358 -20.27 4.62 5.12
N GLU A 359 -20.54 5.81 4.58
CA GLU A 359 -21.09 6.92 5.36
C GLU A 359 -22.62 6.86 5.43
N ASN A 360 -23.26 6.61 4.29
CA ASN A 360 -24.73 6.64 4.19
C ASN A 360 -25.25 5.89 2.95
N LEU A 361 -25.78 4.69 3.17
CA LEU A 361 -26.33 3.85 2.09
C LEU A 361 -27.58 4.45 1.42
N GLU A 362 -28.37 5.27 2.12
CA GLU A 362 -29.55 5.93 1.50
C GLU A 362 -29.13 6.97 0.46
N LYS A 363 -28.04 7.70 0.72
CA LYS A 363 -27.47 8.64 -0.28
C LYS A 363 -26.97 7.88 -1.51
N VAL A 364 -26.32 6.72 -1.30
CA VAL A 364 -25.85 5.84 -2.40
C VAL A 364 -27.01 5.37 -3.25
N LEU A 365 -28.12 4.93 -2.65
CA LEU A 365 -29.31 4.52 -3.39
C LEU A 365 -29.90 5.65 -4.23
N LYS A 366 -29.95 6.87 -3.70
CA LYS A 366 -30.44 8.05 -4.42
C LYS A 366 -29.52 8.48 -5.55
N ALA A 367 -28.20 8.35 -5.35
CA ALA A 367 -27.19 8.72 -6.35
C ALA A 367 -27.05 7.66 -7.47
N GLY A 368 -27.45 6.42 -7.23
CA GLY A 368 -27.26 5.31 -8.16
C GLY A 368 -25.79 4.85 -8.30
N THR A 369 -24.90 5.36 -7.45
CA THR A 369 -23.46 5.05 -7.51
C THR A 369 -22.85 5.09 -6.11
N GLY A 370 -21.83 4.26 -5.87
CA GLY A 370 -21.15 4.16 -4.59
C GLY A 370 -19.80 3.46 -4.67
N SER A 371 -19.07 3.45 -3.55
CA SER A 371 -17.83 2.70 -3.39
C SER A 371 -18.09 1.19 -3.40
N ASN A 372 -17.02 0.38 -3.50
CA ASN A 372 -17.19 -1.08 -3.36
C ASN A 372 -17.78 -1.46 -2.00
N ALA A 373 -17.42 -0.76 -0.92
CA ALA A 373 -17.97 -1.00 0.42
C ALA A 373 -19.50 -0.79 0.44
N ASP A 374 -19.96 0.32 -0.11
CA ASP A 374 -21.40 0.64 -0.23
C ASP A 374 -22.15 -0.48 -0.95
N LEU A 375 -21.63 -0.86 -2.13
CA LEU A 375 -22.25 -1.90 -2.94
C LEU A 375 -22.21 -3.27 -2.27
N ASN A 376 -21.10 -3.61 -1.59
CA ASN A 376 -20.95 -4.87 -0.87
C ASN A 376 -21.89 -4.96 0.34
N PHE A 377 -22.10 -3.89 1.10
CA PHE A 377 -23.10 -3.87 2.18
C PHE A 377 -24.52 -4.12 1.64
N ILE A 378 -24.90 -3.41 0.57
CA ILE A 378 -26.20 -3.60 -0.09
C ILE A 378 -26.31 -5.03 -0.60
N PHE A 379 -25.27 -5.57 -1.25
CA PHE A 379 -25.26 -6.94 -1.77
C PHE A 379 -25.42 -8.00 -0.67
N ILE A 380 -24.71 -7.85 0.47
CA ILE A 380 -24.87 -8.71 1.63
C ILE A 380 -26.33 -8.68 2.13
N SER A 381 -26.93 -7.49 2.23
CA SER A 381 -28.32 -7.36 2.69
C SER A 381 -29.31 -8.03 1.73
N MET A 382 -29.07 -7.91 0.41
CA MET A 382 -29.87 -8.57 -0.63
C MET A 382 -29.76 -10.08 -0.58
N LEU A 383 -28.53 -10.63 -0.45
CA LEU A 383 -28.29 -12.07 -0.33
C LEU A 383 -28.98 -12.65 0.91
N ARG A 384 -28.86 -11.98 2.05
CA ARG A 384 -29.52 -12.39 3.30
C ARG A 384 -31.04 -12.37 3.16
N SER A 385 -31.60 -11.38 2.48
CA SER A 385 -33.04 -11.32 2.20
C SER A 385 -33.51 -12.42 1.24
N TYR A 386 -32.61 -12.94 0.41
CA TYR A 386 -32.86 -14.12 -0.43
C TYR A 386 -32.73 -15.45 0.36
N GLY A 387 -32.27 -15.40 1.61
CA GLY A 387 -32.00 -16.58 2.45
C GLY A 387 -30.59 -17.18 2.28
N ILE A 388 -29.67 -16.43 1.70
CA ILE A 388 -28.27 -16.86 1.48
C ILE A 388 -27.36 -16.22 2.53
N LYS A 389 -26.56 -17.02 3.25
CA LYS A 389 -25.60 -16.53 4.24
C LYS A 389 -24.44 -15.84 3.53
N ALA A 390 -24.18 -14.58 3.90
CA ALA A 390 -23.12 -13.76 3.34
C ALA A 390 -22.41 -12.96 4.44
N TYR A 391 -21.08 -12.89 4.34
CA TYR A 391 -20.19 -12.29 5.34
C TYR A 391 -19.16 -11.38 4.68
N PRO A 392 -18.77 -10.26 5.31
CA PRO A 392 -17.65 -9.45 4.82
C PRO A 392 -16.31 -10.14 5.10
N VAL A 393 -15.39 -10.01 4.16
CA VAL A 393 -13.99 -10.44 4.27
C VAL A 393 -13.11 -9.23 4.13
N VAL A 394 -12.66 -8.68 5.25
CA VAL A 394 -11.87 -7.46 5.33
C VAL A 394 -10.41 -7.71 4.99
N MET A 395 -9.75 -6.73 4.37
CA MET A 395 -8.37 -6.85 3.92
C MET A 395 -7.67 -5.51 3.75
N SER A 396 -6.36 -5.56 3.62
CA SER A 396 -5.57 -4.54 2.94
C SER A 396 -5.49 -4.89 1.46
N ARG A 397 -5.84 -3.97 0.57
CA ARG A 397 -5.65 -4.14 -0.87
C ARG A 397 -4.16 -4.31 -1.19
N ARG A 398 -3.82 -4.86 -2.35
CA ARG A 398 -2.42 -5.04 -2.77
C ARG A 398 -1.61 -3.76 -2.69
N SER A 399 -2.15 -2.65 -3.18
CA SER A 399 -1.50 -1.33 -3.10
C SER A 399 -1.37 -0.77 -1.67
N GLY A 400 -2.14 -1.28 -0.72
CA GLY A 400 -2.05 -0.93 0.71
C GLY A 400 -1.03 -1.75 1.50
N GLY A 401 -0.40 -2.73 0.86
CA GLY A 401 0.58 -3.62 1.46
C GLY A 401 -0.01 -4.76 2.30
N MET A 402 0.86 -5.62 2.81
CA MET A 402 0.46 -6.79 3.59
C MET A 402 -0.01 -6.42 4.99
N LEU A 403 -1.01 -7.16 5.49
CA LEU A 403 -1.40 -7.06 6.90
C LEU A 403 -0.28 -7.59 7.79
N PRO A 404 0.01 -6.90 8.92
CA PRO A 404 0.98 -7.37 9.90
C PRO A 404 0.67 -8.80 10.37
N SER A 405 1.70 -9.58 10.65
CA SER A 405 1.53 -10.97 11.10
C SER A 405 1.31 -11.08 12.60
N ASN A 406 1.94 -10.21 13.37
CA ASN A 406 2.07 -10.36 14.81
C ASN A 406 1.03 -9.56 15.60
N PHE A 407 0.45 -8.51 15.02
CA PHE A 407 -0.59 -7.72 15.69
C PHE A 407 -1.62 -7.21 14.70
N PRO A 408 -2.86 -7.07 15.16
CA PRO A 408 -3.93 -6.51 14.35
C PRO A 408 -3.70 -5.01 14.12
N SER A 409 -3.95 -4.57 12.90
CA SER A 409 -3.93 -3.15 12.55
C SER A 409 -5.21 -2.80 11.80
N LEU A 410 -6.13 -2.14 12.50
CA LEU A 410 -7.38 -1.65 11.92
C LEU A 410 -7.12 -0.63 10.80
N GLN A 411 -6.05 0.17 10.94
CA GLN A 411 -5.67 1.19 9.96
C GLN A 411 -5.19 0.61 8.63
N LYS A 412 -4.68 -0.63 8.64
CA LYS A 412 -4.27 -1.35 7.42
C LYS A 412 -5.46 -1.93 6.66
N LEU A 413 -6.61 -2.11 7.31
CA LEU A 413 -7.82 -2.56 6.64
C LEU A 413 -8.41 -1.40 5.83
N ASN A 414 -8.53 -1.56 4.53
CA ASN A 414 -8.96 -0.47 3.65
C ASN A 414 -10.07 -0.87 2.67
N THR A 415 -10.51 -2.14 2.70
CA THR A 415 -11.63 -2.63 1.89
C THR A 415 -12.11 -4.00 2.38
N PHE A 416 -13.18 -4.52 1.77
CA PHE A 416 -13.64 -5.89 1.97
C PHE A 416 -14.35 -6.44 0.72
N VAL A 417 -14.40 -7.77 0.62
CA VAL A 417 -15.19 -8.53 -0.36
C VAL A 417 -16.26 -9.36 0.34
N VAL A 418 -17.15 -9.98 -0.42
CA VAL A 418 -18.25 -10.78 0.12
C VAL A 418 -17.95 -12.26 0.01
N ALA A 419 -17.93 -12.97 1.15
CA ALA A 419 -17.96 -14.43 1.23
C ALA A 419 -19.42 -14.90 1.29
N ILE A 420 -19.78 -15.82 0.42
CA ILE A 420 -21.15 -16.33 0.27
C ILE A 420 -21.12 -17.84 0.52
N TYR A 421 -21.89 -18.33 1.48
CA TYR A 421 -21.87 -19.73 1.87
C TYR A 421 -22.78 -20.60 1.01
N ASP A 422 -22.20 -21.57 0.32
CA ASP A 422 -22.92 -22.62 -0.41
C ASP A 422 -23.19 -23.79 0.55
N GLU A 423 -24.40 -23.84 1.11
CA GLU A 423 -24.80 -24.87 2.09
C GLU A 423 -24.74 -26.29 1.48
N ALA A 424 -25.06 -26.44 0.20
CA ALA A 424 -25.05 -27.74 -0.48
C ALA A 424 -23.64 -28.33 -0.63
N ARG A 425 -22.63 -27.46 -0.78
CA ARG A 425 -21.23 -27.86 -0.93
C ARG A 425 -20.40 -27.71 0.34
N GLY A 426 -20.94 -27.04 1.38
CA GLY A 426 -20.22 -26.73 2.60
C GLY A 426 -19.00 -25.81 2.38
N LYS A 427 -19.04 -24.91 1.39
CA LYS A 427 -17.92 -24.07 0.98
C LYS A 427 -18.33 -22.61 0.77
N TYR A 428 -17.36 -21.71 0.90
CA TYR A 428 -17.54 -20.31 0.55
C TYR A 428 -17.18 -20.07 -0.90
N VAL A 429 -17.92 -19.17 -1.56
CA VAL A 429 -17.55 -18.52 -2.80
C VAL A 429 -17.41 -17.03 -2.53
N TYR A 430 -16.54 -16.37 -3.30
CA TYR A 430 -16.18 -14.98 -3.07
C TYR A 430 -16.55 -14.13 -4.28
N LEU A 431 -17.02 -12.90 -4.01
CA LEU A 431 -17.39 -11.94 -5.03
C LEU A 431 -17.20 -10.52 -4.50
N ASP A 432 -16.84 -9.59 -5.39
CA ASP A 432 -16.80 -8.16 -5.11
C ASP A 432 -17.76 -7.39 -6.01
N SER A 433 -18.53 -6.49 -5.40
CA SER A 433 -19.56 -5.73 -6.11
C SER A 433 -19.04 -4.58 -6.96
N SER A 434 -17.70 -4.29 -6.93
CA SER A 434 -17.08 -3.36 -7.89
C SER A 434 -17.03 -3.93 -9.32
N MET A 435 -17.13 -5.25 -9.47
CA MET A 435 -17.08 -5.93 -10.77
C MET A 435 -18.31 -5.59 -11.59
N GLU A 436 -18.14 -5.38 -12.89
CA GLU A 436 -19.24 -5.22 -13.85
C GLU A 436 -19.87 -6.57 -14.21
N VAL A 437 -19.03 -7.58 -14.39
CA VAL A 437 -19.44 -8.95 -14.76
C VAL A 437 -19.25 -9.86 -13.56
N PRO A 438 -20.29 -10.57 -13.11
CA PRO A 438 -20.16 -11.49 -11.98
C PRO A 438 -19.28 -12.69 -12.35
N ALA A 439 -18.29 -12.96 -11.54
CA ALA A 439 -17.45 -14.17 -11.65
C ALA A 439 -17.15 -14.69 -10.25
N LEU A 440 -17.81 -15.79 -9.87
CA LEU A 440 -17.61 -16.41 -8.56
C LEU A 440 -16.18 -16.91 -8.42
N ASN A 441 -15.55 -16.60 -7.30
CA ASN A 441 -14.15 -16.93 -7.00
C ASN A 441 -13.11 -16.28 -7.93
N VAL A 442 -13.49 -15.24 -8.67
CA VAL A 442 -12.55 -14.42 -9.46
C VAL A 442 -12.72 -12.99 -9.00
N LEU A 443 -11.73 -12.46 -8.30
CA LEU A 443 -11.73 -11.09 -7.77
C LEU A 443 -10.88 -10.19 -8.66
N PRO A 444 -11.10 -8.86 -8.64
CA PRO A 444 -10.12 -7.92 -9.17
C PRO A 444 -8.73 -8.19 -8.60
N ILE A 445 -7.69 -8.04 -9.42
CA ILE A 445 -6.30 -8.33 -9.02
C ILE A 445 -5.91 -7.56 -7.76
N GLU A 446 -6.37 -6.33 -7.62
CA GLU A 446 -6.15 -5.46 -6.46
C GLU A 446 -6.67 -6.06 -5.14
N LEU A 447 -7.70 -6.91 -5.20
CA LEU A 447 -8.33 -7.58 -4.04
C LEU A 447 -7.85 -9.02 -3.84
N SER A 448 -7.01 -9.54 -4.73
CA SER A 448 -6.48 -10.90 -4.65
C SER A 448 -5.24 -10.93 -3.75
N VAL A 449 -5.45 -10.97 -2.44
CA VAL A 449 -4.42 -10.93 -1.40
C VAL A 449 -4.27 -12.27 -0.70
N THR A 450 -3.09 -12.53 -0.12
CA THR A 450 -2.81 -13.79 0.62
C THR A 450 -3.44 -13.81 2.00
N LYS A 451 -3.80 -12.64 2.55
CA LYS A 451 -4.27 -12.51 3.93
C LYS A 451 -5.47 -11.59 4.00
N ALA A 452 -6.64 -12.17 4.18
CA ALA A 452 -7.91 -11.49 4.40
C ALA A 452 -8.64 -12.15 5.57
N ARG A 453 -9.53 -11.40 6.26
CA ARG A 453 -10.20 -11.87 7.45
C ARG A 453 -11.71 -11.83 7.31
N MET A 454 -12.36 -12.99 7.47
CA MET A 454 -13.81 -13.12 7.42
C MET A 454 -14.43 -12.72 8.77
N LEU A 455 -15.35 -11.78 8.75
CA LEU A 455 -16.05 -11.31 9.94
C LEU A 455 -17.34 -12.09 10.14
N SER A 456 -17.29 -13.09 11.01
CA SER A 456 -18.46 -13.87 11.45
C SER A 456 -18.24 -14.41 12.85
N ALA A 457 -19.27 -14.35 13.69
CA ALA A 457 -19.25 -14.95 15.01
C ALA A 457 -19.36 -16.49 14.95
N ASP A 458 -19.94 -17.03 13.87
CA ASP A 458 -20.25 -18.46 13.73
C ASP A 458 -19.06 -19.29 13.24
N ILE A 459 -17.93 -18.65 12.93
CA ILE A 459 -16.77 -19.29 12.32
C ILE A 459 -15.63 -19.38 13.34
N PRO A 460 -15.01 -20.57 13.55
CA PRO A 460 -13.84 -20.71 14.40
C PRO A 460 -12.68 -19.81 13.97
N GLU A 461 -11.95 -19.26 14.93
CA GLU A 461 -10.88 -18.27 14.70
C GLU A 461 -9.89 -18.70 13.60
N LYS A 462 -9.45 -19.96 13.61
CA LYS A 462 -8.50 -20.48 12.59
C LYS A 462 -9.06 -20.47 11.17
N GLN A 463 -10.37 -20.46 10.98
CA GLN A 463 -11.03 -20.49 9.67
C GLN A 463 -11.41 -19.08 9.17
N LYS A 464 -11.23 -18.06 10.00
CA LYS A 464 -11.48 -16.67 9.60
C LYS A 464 -10.45 -16.10 8.63
N TRP A 465 -9.24 -16.65 8.63
CA TRP A 465 -8.20 -16.24 7.69
C TRP A 465 -8.35 -16.90 6.33
N VAL A 466 -8.38 -16.09 5.30
CA VAL A 466 -8.64 -16.52 3.92
C VAL A 466 -7.49 -16.06 3.02
N ASN A 467 -6.97 -16.98 2.20
CA ASN A 467 -6.07 -16.67 1.11
C ASN A 467 -6.89 -16.46 -0.18
N LEU A 468 -7.10 -15.21 -0.54
CA LEU A 468 -7.90 -14.85 -1.72
C LEU A 468 -7.14 -15.02 -3.04
N GLN A 469 -5.84 -15.29 -3.02
CA GLN A 469 -5.09 -15.66 -4.23
C GLN A 469 -5.36 -17.10 -4.65
N GLU A 470 -5.69 -17.98 -3.71
CA GLU A 470 -5.91 -19.41 -3.97
C GLU A 470 -7.36 -19.75 -4.34
N ILE A 471 -8.29 -18.79 -4.30
CA ILE A 471 -9.71 -19.05 -4.59
C ILE A 471 -9.99 -19.33 -6.05
N SER A 472 -9.12 -18.92 -6.96
CA SER A 472 -9.26 -19.17 -8.40
C SER A 472 -7.98 -19.69 -9.02
N THR A 473 -8.15 -20.48 -10.08
CA THR A 473 -7.02 -20.92 -10.92
C THR A 473 -7.14 -20.31 -12.30
N ASN A 474 -6.07 -19.64 -12.75
CA ASN A 474 -5.95 -19.17 -14.12
C ASN A 474 -5.48 -20.34 -14.99
N GLN A 475 -6.26 -20.68 -16.00
CA GLN A 475 -5.90 -21.73 -16.96
C GLN A 475 -6.14 -21.25 -18.38
N VAL A 476 -5.14 -21.45 -19.22
CA VAL A 476 -5.25 -21.30 -20.68
C VAL A 476 -4.95 -22.66 -21.28
N PHE A 477 -5.94 -23.26 -21.89
CA PHE A 477 -5.76 -24.48 -22.67
C PHE A 477 -5.87 -24.13 -24.15
N MET A 478 -4.84 -24.42 -24.93
CA MET A 478 -4.80 -24.13 -26.34
C MET A 478 -4.53 -25.43 -27.11
N LYS A 479 -5.44 -25.75 -28.02
CA LYS A 479 -5.27 -26.87 -28.99
C LYS A 479 -5.12 -26.28 -30.38
N ILE A 480 -4.01 -26.60 -31.04
CA ILE A 480 -3.73 -26.18 -32.40
C ILE A 480 -3.59 -27.44 -33.26
N SER A 481 -4.30 -27.46 -34.38
CA SER A 481 -4.11 -28.44 -35.44
C SER A 481 -3.75 -27.67 -36.71
N ALA A 482 -2.58 -27.89 -37.26
CA ALA A 482 -2.06 -27.15 -38.40
C ALA A 482 -1.54 -28.10 -39.51
N ASN A 483 -1.79 -27.75 -40.76
CA ASN A 483 -1.23 -28.40 -41.94
C ASN A 483 -0.39 -27.36 -42.70
N ALA A 484 0.87 -27.68 -42.91
CA ALA A 484 1.79 -26.88 -43.72
C ALA A 484 1.85 -27.43 -45.15
N ARG A 485 1.62 -26.59 -46.16
CA ARG A 485 1.79 -26.91 -47.57
C ARG A 485 2.53 -25.74 -48.23
N GLU A 486 3.68 -26.07 -48.81
CA GLU A 486 4.56 -25.14 -49.53
C GLU A 486 4.74 -23.77 -48.80
N ASN A 487 3.97 -22.75 -49.11
CA ASN A 487 4.08 -21.43 -48.51
C ASN A 487 2.88 -21.04 -47.64
N GLN A 488 2.03 -21.98 -47.26
CA GLN A 488 0.81 -21.68 -46.48
C GLN A 488 0.62 -22.68 -45.33
N ILE A 489 0.31 -22.12 -44.14
CA ILE A 489 -0.11 -22.93 -42.99
C ILE A 489 -1.59 -22.69 -42.77
N THR A 490 -2.41 -23.74 -42.80
CA THR A 490 -3.83 -23.71 -42.48
C THR A 490 -4.11 -24.57 -41.26
N GLY A 491 -5.09 -24.19 -40.44
CA GLY A 491 -5.38 -24.97 -39.25
C GLY A 491 -6.54 -24.49 -38.42
N ARG A 492 -6.72 -25.11 -37.28
CA ARG A 492 -7.71 -24.74 -36.25
C ARG A 492 -7.03 -24.52 -34.93
N ARG A 493 -7.34 -23.38 -34.29
CA ARG A 493 -6.98 -23.09 -32.89
C ARG A 493 -8.26 -23.09 -32.03
N THR A 494 -8.26 -23.86 -30.96
CA THR A 494 -9.29 -23.81 -29.93
C THR A 494 -8.62 -23.35 -28.64
N THR A 495 -9.10 -22.28 -28.04
CA THR A 495 -8.57 -21.73 -26.77
C THR A 495 -9.69 -21.77 -25.72
N ILE A 496 -9.41 -22.37 -24.56
CA ILE A 496 -10.27 -22.38 -23.39
C ILE A 496 -9.60 -21.55 -22.31
N LEU A 497 -10.28 -20.51 -21.84
CA LEU A 497 -9.81 -19.61 -20.80
C LEU A 497 -10.58 -19.86 -19.51
N LYS A 498 -9.90 -19.85 -18.35
CA LYS A 498 -10.53 -19.90 -17.02
C LYS A 498 -9.93 -18.85 -16.10
N GLY A 499 -10.64 -18.50 -15.01
CA GLY A 499 -10.20 -17.52 -14.02
C GLY A 499 -10.13 -16.12 -14.60
N HIS A 500 -9.10 -15.35 -14.21
CA HIS A 500 -8.90 -13.98 -14.65
C HIS A 500 -8.77 -13.83 -16.17
N GLN A 501 -8.13 -14.78 -16.84
CA GLN A 501 -8.01 -14.77 -18.30
C GLN A 501 -9.39 -14.82 -18.99
N ALA A 502 -10.31 -15.62 -18.45
CA ALA A 502 -11.69 -15.65 -18.94
C ALA A 502 -12.45 -14.36 -18.65
N LEU A 503 -12.22 -13.76 -17.47
CA LEU A 503 -12.84 -12.51 -17.07
C LEU A 503 -12.40 -11.35 -17.96
N GLU A 504 -11.09 -11.19 -18.17
CA GLU A 504 -10.54 -10.14 -19.03
C GLU A 504 -11.04 -10.31 -20.47
N HIS A 505 -10.99 -11.53 -21.00
CA HIS A 505 -11.53 -11.80 -22.33
C HIS A 505 -13.03 -11.45 -22.47
N ARG A 506 -13.83 -11.67 -21.41
CA ARG A 506 -15.26 -11.27 -21.43
C ARG A 506 -15.41 -9.76 -21.42
N LYS A 507 -14.68 -9.04 -20.57
CA LYS A 507 -14.69 -7.57 -20.51
C LYS A 507 -14.32 -6.95 -21.85
N GLU A 508 -13.23 -7.41 -22.47
CA GLU A 508 -12.78 -6.92 -23.77
C GLU A 508 -13.78 -7.19 -24.89
N ASN A 509 -14.53 -8.27 -24.80
CA ASN A 509 -15.44 -8.70 -25.85
C ASN A 509 -16.91 -8.34 -25.62
N GLN A 510 -17.29 -7.82 -24.45
CA GLN A 510 -18.65 -7.28 -24.22
C GLN A 510 -18.95 -6.04 -25.09
N ALA A 511 -17.92 -5.22 -25.32
CA ALA A 511 -18.04 -3.98 -26.09
C ALA A 511 -17.67 -4.14 -27.58
N LYS A 512 -17.12 -5.29 -27.98
CA LYS A 512 -16.59 -5.49 -29.34
C LYS A 512 -17.48 -6.40 -30.18
N ASP A 513 -17.84 -5.91 -31.37
CA ASP A 513 -18.48 -6.75 -32.39
C ASP A 513 -17.52 -7.85 -32.86
N SER A 514 -18.06 -8.99 -33.32
CA SER A 514 -17.28 -10.14 -33.83
C SER A 514 -16.29 -9.77 -34.93
N LEU A 515 -16.55 -8.68 -35.67
CA LEU A 515 -15.67 -8.10 -36.69
C LEU A 515 -14.38 -7.51 -36.11
N VAL A 516 -14.44 -6.83 -34.96
CA VAL A 516 -13.26 -6.23 -34.30
C VAL A 516 -12.35 -7.31 -33.75
N ASN A 517 -12.91 -8.36 -33.15
CA ASN A 517 -12.15 -9.52 -32.69
C ASN A 517 -11.41 -10.24 -33.83
N LYS A 518 -12.03 -10.28 -35.02
CA LYS A 518 -11.42 -10.85 -36.22
C LYS A 518 -10.26 -10.00 -36.72
N GLN A 519 -10.37 -8.66 -36.64
CA GLN A 519 -9.30 -7.73 -37.03
C GLN A 519 -8.11 -7.76 -36.08
N GLU A 520 -8.30 -7.97 -34.77
CA GLU A 520 -7.21 -8.10 -33.81
C GLU A 520 -6.38 -9.38 -34.05
N LEU A 521 -7.02 -10.51 -34.37
CA LEU A 521 -6.34 -11.73 -34.75
C LEU A 521 -5.57 -11.59 -36.07
N MET A 522 -6.01 -10.71 -36.96
CA MET A 522 -5.30 -10.40 -38.23
C MET A 522 -3.98 -9.63 -37.99
N LYS A 523 -3.84 -8.89 -36.88
CA LYS A 523 -2.56 -8.24 -36.50
C LYS A 523 -1.43 -9.25 -36.26
N GLU A 524 -1.76 -10.50 -35.92
CA GLU A 524 -0.81 -11.61 -35.78
C GLU A 524 -0.37 -12.22 -37.14
N LYS A 525 -0.65 -11.55 -38.26
CA LYS A 525 -0.40 -12.09 -39.64
C LYS A 525 -1.21 -13.36 -39.95
N LEU A 526 -2.35 -13.55 -39.29
CA LEU A 526 -3.25 -14.66 -39.47
C LEU A 526 -4.54 -14.21 -40.18
N THR A 527 -4.99 -14.93 -41.20
CA THR A 527 -6.31 -14.76 -41.80
C THR A 527 -7.31 -15.69 -41.12
N VAL A 528 -8.27 -15.13 -40.38
CA VAL A 528 -9.30 -15.88 -39.68
C VAL A 528 -10.56 -15.97 -40.55
N THR A 529 -10.92 -17.20 -41.02
CA THR A 529 -12.11 -17.42 -41.82
C THR A 529 -13.36 -17.69 -41.00
N ASN A 530 -13.24 -18.44 -39.90
CA ASN A 530 -14.33 -18.78 -38.99
C ASN A 530 -13.93 -18.52 -37.53
N LEU A 531 -14.59 -17.58 -36.86
CA LEU A 531 -14.44 -17.32 -35.43
C LEU A 531 -15.77 -17.65 -34.73
N LYS A 532 -15.72 -18.60 -33.79
CA LYS A 532 -16.86 -18.94 -32.93
C LYS A 532 -16.47 -18.72 -31.48
N LEU A 533 -17.18 -17.85 -30.80
CA LEU A 533 -17.07 -17.62 -29.36
C LEU A 533 -18.23 -18.29 -28.65
N THR A 534 -17.95 -19.08 -27.60
CA THR A 534 -18.93 -19.72 -26.74
C THR A 534 -18.83 -19.16 -25.33
N ASP A 535 -19.90 -19.18 -24.56
CA ASP A 535 -19.96 -18.69 -23.18
C ASP A 535 -19.63 -17.20 -22.98
N LYS A 536 -20.16 -16.36 -23.85
CA LYS A 536 -19.99 -14.90 -23.81
C LYS A 536 -20.64 -14.20 -22.61
N GLY A 537 -21.04 -14.85 -21.57
CA GLY A 537 -21.73 -14.15 -20.48
C GLY A 537 -22.41 -15.05 -19.45
N ARG A 538 -21.94 -16.26 -19.28
CA ARG A 538 -22.40 -17.18 -18.23
C ARG A 538 -21.43 -17.27 -17.07
#